data_a7392874eed6f3fa08653aafe7cf5464
#
_entry.id   a7392874eed6f3fa08653aafe7cf5464
#
_cell.length_a   1.000
_cell.length_b   1.000
_cell.length_c   1.000
_cell.angle_alpha   90.00
_cell.angle_beta   90.00
_cell.angle_gamma   90.00
#
_symmetry.space_group_name_H-M   'P 1'
#
loop_
_entity.id
_entity.type
_entity.pdbx_description
1 polymer ?
#
loop_
_entity_poly.entity_id
_entity_poly.type
_entity_poly.pdbx_seq_one_letter_code
_entity_poly.pdbx_strand_id
1 'polypeptide(L)'
;MRVSFYVKNFAVKYRYLLIFAVIICCLPFFSCVSTKKAVAEDKPIGSIEQNGAGLKPIGEGTILSLPGKDELAEKKLDSTLAALIEKGSPASLKEAVLFIQNDSKGLTNENKLYLKVIADIMYLVYPLETNGVKPPLYAEDEPYLQALKEVKSGLYPVSTKKDGFLSLIIPTLVLANDDFSGTTLAQYSEDIESRLTEAQKLRPQSVLAYYLLGLYKEKTNKLTEAVTLYQKAWQLDSSCYPAGFKYGHFAAESGNGTEALKIADALNSLYNDNAEVKLLYAQAHIAKNDLNKASENIVSVLKKEPENISALLLRIRILIEQKEYLKANSLLDAYSTKNKTAKNYLLYRARVTKEWNKNLIRASEFLTEAYKYYPEDFNVLLACAEICFEASTKIDNKPADFFIRKVLEAYPKNTAALALLVKNDINNGKWAQAVESAEDLAAKYPSDTNKELLLTSYLGAGQTSKALSLAKQLYANTKNPSNSFINLYMEALYAGKDYQTLKQVINQKMKGADSQLKSILYYYNAKLEQGNSGEYLNFLQSSLLSNPRNKDSLFAMYEWYLKTKDYKKAKYYLGQVLALDPSNKNLVNLSENLDKLLAD
;
A
#
# COMPACT_ATOMS: atom_id res chain seq x y z
N MET A 1 -46.68 -36.43 4.27
CA MET A 1 -45.61 -37.11 3.49
C MET A 1 -45.03 -36.21 2.36
N ARG A 2 -45.02 -34.88 2.49
CA ARG A 2 -44.51 -33.94 1.48
C ARG A 2 -43.51 -32.90 2.03
N VAL A 3 -43.11 -32.99 3.31
CA VAL A 3 -42.14 -32.05 3.93
C VAL A 3 -40.74 -32.67 4.06
N SER A 4 -40.60 -34.00 3.95
CA SER A 4 -39.33 -34.71 4.10
C SER A 4 -38.43 -34.73 2.86
N PHE A 5 -38.95 -34.32 1.70
CA PHE A 5 -38.20 -34.37 0.43
C PHE A 5 -37.43 -33.08 0.13
N TYR A 6 -37.83 -31.95 0.76
CA TYR A 6 -37.15 -30.66 0.54
C TYR A 6 -35.93 -30.43 1.43
N VAL A 7 -35.82 -31.11 2.57
CA VAL A 7 -34.69 -30.93 3.49
C VAL A 7 -33.43 -31.71 3.05
N LYS A 8 -33.60 -32.83 2.34
CA LYS A 8 -32.44 -33.63 1.86
C LYS A 8 -31.74 -33.00 0.66
N ASN A 9 -32.43 -32.27 -0.18
CA ASN A 9 -31.81 -31.60 -1.33
C ASN A 9 -31.12 -30.27 -0.98
N PHE A 10 -31.45 -29.68 0.18
CA PHE A 10 -30.81 -28.46 0.64
C PHE A 10 -29.43 -28.73 1.26
N ALA A 11 -29.26 -29.86 1.96
CA ALA A 11 -28.01 -30.22 2.61
C ALA A 11 -26.89 -30.65 1.63
N VAL A 12 -27.24 -31.15 0.46
CA VAL A 12 -26.24 -31.56 -0.56
C VAL A 12 -25.74 -30.36 -1.37
N LYS A 13 -26.59 -29.37 -1.60
CA LYS A 13 -26.22 -28.17 -2.36
C LYS A 13 -25.30 -27.22 -1.56
N TYR A 14 -25.41 -27.23 -0.23
CA TYR A 14 -24.54 -26.41 0.65
C TYR A 14 -23.20 -27.06 0.98
N ARG A 15 -23.07 -28.37 0.85
CA ARG A 15 -21.79 -29.07 1.09
C ARG A 15 -20.77 -28.81 -0.02
N TYR A 16 -21.22 -28.59 -1.25
CA TYR A 16 -20.35 -28.19 -2.38
C TYR A 16 -20.02 -26.71 -2.38
N LEU A 17 -20.89 -25.83 -1.84
CA LEU A 17 -20.63 -24.41 -1.75
C LEU A 17 -19.59 -24.05 -0.65
N LEU A 18 -19.48 -24.84 0.41
CA LEU A 18 -18.48 -24.64 1.47
C LEU A 18 -17.07 -25.08 1.04
N ILE A 19 -16.96 -26.04 0.13
CA ILE A 19 -15.68 -26.50 -0.42
C ILE A 19 -15.18 -25.51 -1.50
N PHE A 20 -16.08 -24.88 -2.25
CA PHE A 20 -15.71 -23.85 -3.23
C PHE A 20 -15.31 -22.52 -2.58
N ALA A 21 -15.87 -22.17 -1.43
CA ALA A 21 -15.51 -20.94 -0.70
C ALA A 21 -14.11 -20.97 -0.10
N VAL A 22 -13.56 -22.15 0.17
CA VAL A 22 -12.19 -22.31 0.72
C VAL A 22 -11.12 -22.30 -0.38
N ILE A 23 -11.47 -22.63 -1.62
CA ILE A 23 -10.51 -22.73 -2.74
C ILE A 23 -10.36 -21.40 -3.48
N ILE A 24 -11.39 -20.54 -3.50
CA ILE A 24 -11.35 -19.23 -4.18
C ILE A 24 -10.63 -18.15 -3.38
N CYS A 25 -10.39 -18.36 -2.08
CA CYS A 25 -9.61 -17.43 -1.25
C CYS A 25 -8.09 -17.51 -1.44
N CYS A 26 -7.57 -18.37 -2.30
CA CYS A 26 -6.13 -18.52 -2.52
C CYS A 26 -5.59 -17.85 -3.79
N LEU A 27 -6.36 -17.04 -4.50
CA LEU A 27 -5.90 -16.27 -5.64
C LEU A 27 -5.59 -14.81 -5.25
N PRO A 28 -4.70 -14.12 -5.92
CA PRO A 28 -3.59 -13.32 -5.42
C PRO A 28 -3.91 -11.99 -4.75
N PHE A 29 -5.04 -11.84 -4.12
CA PHE A 29 -5.12 -10.97 -2.99
C PHE A 29 -4.59 -11.74 -1.76
N PHE A 30 -3.30 -11.96 -1.72
CA PHE A 30 -2.64 -12.32 -0.48
C PHE A 30 -2.70 -11.14 0.50
N SER A 31 -3.90 -10.80 0.95
CA SER A 31 -4.06 -10.35 2.31
C SER A 31 -4.27 -11.61 3.13
N CYS A 32 -3.33 -11.96 3.97
CA CYS A 32 -3.46 -13.05 4.92
C CYS A 32 -4.83 -13.01 5.60
N VAL A 33 -5.74 -13.88 5.20
CA VAL A 33 -6.81 -14.31 6.07
C VAL A 33 -6.20 -15.40 6.96
N SER A 34 -5.63 -14.97 8.08
CA SER A 34 -5.39 -15.85 9.20
C SER A 34 -6.74 -16.33 9.68
N THR A 35 -7.14 -17.54 9.30
CA THR A 35 -8.19 -18.25 9.98
C THR A 35 -7.65 -18.56 11.38
N LYS A 36 -8.02 -17.73 12.36
CA LYS A 36 -7.85 -18.09 13.77
C LYS A 36 -8.65 -19.37 14.00
N LYS A 37 -7.97 -20.51 14.13
CA LYS A 37 -8.47 -21.59 14.95
C LYS A 37 -8.70 -21.03 16.35
N ALA A 38 -9.87 -21.28 16.90
CA ALA A 38 -10.18 -20.96 18.28
C ALA A 38 -9.01 -21.43 19.17
N VAL A 39 -8.42 -20.47 19.88
CA VAL A 39 -7.41 -20.76 20.89
C VAL A 39 -8.17 -21.45 22.02
N ALA A 40 -7.97 -22.75 22.18
CA ALA A 40 -8.21 -23.40 23.44
C ALA A 40 -7.21 -22.78 24.43
N GLU A 41 -7.71 -22.41 25.61
CA GLU A 41 -6.88 -21.89 26.69
C GLU A 41 -5.72 -22.85 26.97
N ASP A 42 -4.51 -22.44 26.59
CA ASP A 42 -3.29 -23.13 26.99
C ASP A 42 -3.00 -22.78 28.45
N LYS A 43 -3.12 -23.77 29.30
CA LYS A 43 -2.49 -23.75 30.63
C LYS A 43 -0.98 -23.62 30.43
N PRO A 44 -0.26 -22.86 31.25
CA PRO A 44 1.17 -22.71 31.14
C PRO A 44 1.84 -24.08 31.30
N ILE A 45 2.45 -24.55 30.24
CA ILE A 45 3.33 -25.71 30.29
C ILE A 45 4.59 -25.28 31.02
N GLY A 46 4.86 -26.01 32.09
CA GLY A 46 6.00 -25.79 32.94
C GLY A 46 7.32 -25.78 32.16
N SER A 47 8.25 -24.99 32.70
CA SER A 47 9.65 -24.90 32.28
C SER A 47 10.21 -26.29 31.91
N ILE A 48 10.45 -26.49 30.62
CA ILE A 48 11.26 -27.61 30.18
C ILE A 48 12.70 -27.24 30.49
N GLU A 49 13.26 -27.92 31.46
CA GLU A 49 14.70 -27.89 31.74
C GLU A 49 15.48 -28.17 30.45
N GLN A 50 16.42 -27.30 30.16
CA GLN A 50 17.42 -27.51 29.13
C GLN A 50 18.28 -28.71 29.51
N ASN A 51 17.86 -29.89 29.13
CA ASN A 51 18.78 -31.00 29.00
C ASN A 51 19.52 -30.80 27.69
N GLY A 52 20.73 -30.31 27.78
CA GLY A 52 21.66 -30.14 26.68
C GLY A 52 22.15 -31.48 26.12
N ALA A 53 21.27 -32.18 25.42
CA ALA A 53 21.69 -33.14 24.42
C ALA A 53 21.88 -32.32 23.13
N GLY A 54 23.12 -31.91 22.88
CA GLY A 54 23.50 -31.27 21.63
C GLY A 54 22.99 -32.10 20.47
N LEU A 55 22.04 -31.54 19.73
CA LEU A 55 21.73 -32.03 18.38
C LEU A 55 23.05 -31.95 17.62
N LYS A 56 23.65 -33.13 17.34
CA LYS A 56 24.77 -33.23 16.43
C LYS A 56 24.38 -32.48 15.17
N PRO A 57 25.22 -31.60 14.62
CA PRO A 57 24.97 -31.03 13.32
C PRO A 57 24.75 -32.19 12.37
N ILE A 58 23.60 -32.22 11.72
CA ILE A 58 23.30 -33.18 10.66
C ILE A 58 24.41 -33.00 9.65
N GLY A 59 25.17 -34.06 9.38
CA GLY A 59 26.39 -34.00 8.57
C GLY A 59 26.15 -33.30 7.24
N GLU A 60 27.16 -32.56 6.81
CA GLU A 60 27.23 -31.95 5.50
C GLU A 60 26.72 -32.95 4.45
N GLY A 61 25.54 -32.70 3.88
CA GLY A 61 25.06 -33.48 2.77
C GLY A 61 23.64 -34.02 2.80
N THR A 62 22.87 -33.83 3.89
CA THR A 62 21.44 -34.20 3.88
C THR A 62 20.58 -33.02 3.45
N ILE A 63 20.72 -32.62 2.22
CA ILE A 63 19.69 -31.86 1.51
C ILE A 63 18.48 -32.77 1.44
N LEU A 64 17.28 -32.14 1.46
CA LEU A 64 16.04 -32.84 1.16
C LEU A 64 16.36 -34.09 0.35
N SER A 65 16.24 -35.26 0.96
CA SER A 65 16.51 -36.50 0.28
C SER A 65 15.38 -36.75 -0.71
N LEU A 66 15.41 -35.96 -1.79
CA LEU A 66 14.64 -36.32 -2.95
C LEU A 66 15.19 -37.65 -3.43
N PRO A 67 14.34 -38.67 -3.57
CA PRO A 67 14.77 -39.90 -4.27
C PRO A 67 15.37 -39.47 -5.60
N GLY A 68 16.62 -39.82 -5.85
CA GLY A 68 17.27 -39.38 -7.05
C GLY A 68 17.77 -37.93 -7.05
N LYS A 69 18.30 -37.43 -5.91
CA LYS A 69 19.07 -36.19 -5.92
C LYS A 69 20.08 -36.13 -7.07
N ASP A 70 20.75 -37.25 -7.31
CA ASP A 70 21.62 -37.43 -8.46
C ASP A 70 20.85 -37.48 -9.80
N GLU A 71 19.57 -37.81 -9.77
CA GLU A 71 18.69 -37.84 -10.94
C GLU A 71 18.20 -36.44 -11.33
N LEU A 72 18.10 -35.55 -10.35
CA LEU A 72 17.84 -34.12 -10.58
C LEU A 72 19.11 -33.37 -10.94
N ALA A 73 20.27 -33.94 -10.74
CA ALA A 73 21.53 -33.36 -11.16
C ALA A 73 21.63 -33.33 -12.69
N GLU A 74 22.17 -32.24 -13.23
CA GLU A 74 22.25 -31.93 -14.65
C GLU A 74 22.86 -33.06 -15.55
N LYS A 75 23.50 -34.04 -14.97
CA LYS A 75 24.17 -35.12 -15.70
C LYS A 75 23.26 -36.19 -16.30
N LYS A 76 22.01 -36.25 -15.87
CA LYS A 76 21.09 -37.33 -16.29
C LYS A 76 19.89 -36.85 -17.09
N LEU A 77 19.59 -35.53 -17.03
CA LEU A 77 18.52 -34.95 -17.82
C LEU A 77 18.95 -34.73 -19.27
N ASP A 78 18.07 -35.04 -20.21
CA ASP A 78 18.22 -34.50 -21.55
C ASP A 78 18.29 -32.96 -21.46
N SER A 79 19.27 -32.36 -22.14
CA SER A 79 19.50 -30.91 -22.08
C SER A 79 18.28 -30.08 -22.47
N THR A 80 17.43 -30.63 -23.35
CA THR A 80 16.18 -29.98 -23.78
C THR A 80 15.13 -30.05 -22.67
N LEU A 81 14.95 -31.21 -22.05
CA LEU A 81 13.98 -31.39 -20.97
C LEU A 81 14.36 -30.53 -19.74
N ALA A 82 15.66 -30.54 -19.39
CA ALA A 82 16.17 -29.72 -18.31
C ALA A 82 15.86 -28.23 -18.56
N ALA A 83 16.18 -27.73 -19.74
CA ALA A 83 15.94 -26.33 -20.10
C ALA A 83 14.46 -25.94 -20.03
N LEU A 84 13.56 -26.81 -20.44
CA LEU A 84 12.12 -26.60 -20.37
C LEU A 84 11.60 -26.51 -18.93
N ILE A 85 12.03 -27.44 -18.06
CA ILE A 85 11.62 -27.44 -16.63
C ILE A 85 12.22 -26.24 -15.90
N GLU A 86 13.48 -25.94 -16.13
CA GLU A 86 14.20 -24.87 -15.46
C GLU A 86 13.70 -23.47 -15.88
N LYS A 87 13.23 -23.32 -17.12
CA LYS A 87 12.55 -22.10 -17.55
C LYS A 87 11.30 -21.85 -16.72
N GLY A 88 10.51 -22.89 -16.46
CA GLY A 88 9.42 -22.92 -15.49
C GLY A 88 8.18 -22.09 -15.87
N SER A 89 8.01 -21.70 -17.13
CA SER A 89 6.78 -21.05 -17.59
C SER A 89 5.71 -22.09 -17.94
N PRO A 90 4.40 -21.76 -17.92
CA PRO A 90 3.34 -22.70 -18.29
C PRO A 90 3.54 -23.34 -19.65
N ALA A 91 3.98 -22.57 -20.63
CA ALA A 91 4.24 -23.06 -21.98
C ALA A 91 5.40 -24.08 -21.99
N SER A 92 6.53 -23.75 -21.36
CA SER A 92 7.69 -24.64 -21.29
C SER A 92 7.41 -25.91 -20.50
N LEU A 93 6.62 -25.82 -19.43
CA LEU A 93 6.24 -26.98 -18.62
C LEU A 93 5.30 -27.92 -19.38
N LYS A 94 4.35 -27.39 -20.12
CA LYS A 94 3.49 -28.20 -21.02
C LYS A 94 4.31 -28.91 -22.10
N GLU A 95 5.28 -28.20 -22.69
CA GLU A 95 6.19 -28.76 -23.67
C GLU A 95 7.06 -29.88 -23.05
N ALA A 96 7.54 -29.70 -21.81
CA ALA A 96 8.27 -30.71 -21.08
C ALA A 96 7.42 -31.98 -20.85
N VAL A 97 6.14 -31.85 -20.53
CA VAL A 97 5.21 -32.98 -20.40
C VAL A 97 5.08 -33.74 -21.73
N LEU A 98 4.89 -33.02 -22.84
CA LEU A 98 4.82 -33.64 -24.17
C LEU A 98 6.14 -34.33 -24.55
N PHE A 99 7.27 -33.73 -24.22
CA PHE A 99 8.59 -34.35 -24.43
C PHE A 99 8.70 -35.68 -23.72
N ILE A 100 8.31 -35.77 -22.44
CA ILE A 100 8.31 -37.00 -21.66
C ILE A 100 7.32 -38.03 -22.23
N GLN A 101 6.12 -37.62 -22.62
CA GLN A 101 5.11 -38.53 -23.18
C GLN A 101 5.51 -39.13 -24.53
N ASN A 102 6.32 -38.42 -25.30
CA ASN A 102 6.83 -38.88 -26.59
C ASN A 102 8.15 -39.63 -26.49
N ASP A 103 8.71 -39.81 -25.27
CA ASP A 103 9.94 -40.56 -25.08
C ASP A 103 9.72 -42.04 -25.42
N SER A 104 10.51 -42.55 -26.34
CA SER A 104 10.47 -43.97 -26.78
C SER A 104 10.77 -44.98 -25.68
N LYS A 105 11.41 -44.54 -24.59
CA LYS A 105 11.71 -45.35 -23.40
C LYS A 105 10.50 -45.53 -22.48
N GLY A 106 9.41 -44.83 -22.74
CA GLY A 106 8.20 -44.85 -21.94
C GLY A 106 8.36 -44.17 -20.57
N LEU A 107 7.43 -44.40 -19.67
CA LEU A 107 7.41 -43.82 -18.33
C LEU A 107 8.42 -44.49 -17.39
N THR A 108 9.68 -44.11 -17.48
CA THR A 108 10.71 -44.49 -16.51
C THR A 108 10.43 -43.88 -15.14
N ASN A 109 11.08 -44.39 -14.07
CA ASN A 109 10.94 -43.77 -12.73
C ASN A 109 11.43 -42.34 -12.72
N GLU A 110 12.45 -42.02 -13.52
CA GLU A 110 12.97 -40.66 -13.70
C GLU A 110 11.92 -39.77 -14.34
N ASN A 111 11.29 -40.18 -15.43
CA ASN A 111 10.23 -39.46 -16.10
C ASN A 111 9.02 -39.19 -15.19
N LYS A 112 8.66 -40.14 -14.32
CA LYS A 112 7.61 -39.98 -13.31
C LYS A 112 7.97 -38.90 -12.29
N LEU A 113 9.24 -38.87 -11.85
CA LEU A 113 9.70 -37.81 -10.92
C LEU A 113 9.59 -36.43 -11.55
N TYR A 114 10.01 -36.26 -12.81
CA TYR A 114 9.89 -34.97 -13.50
C TYR A 114 8.45 -34.57 -13.73
N LEU A 115 7.58 -35.50 -14.10
CA LEU A 115 6.14 -35.21 -14.22
C LEU A 115 5.57 -34.74 -12.89
N LYS A 116 6.01 -35.31 -11.77
CA LYS A 116 5.61 -34.89 -10.43
C LYS A 116 6.06 -33.46 -10.14
N VAL A 117 7.33 -33.14 -10.37
CA VAL A 117 7.88 -31.79 -10.18
C VAL A 117 7.13 -30.76 -11.05
N ILE A 118 6.91 -31.06 -12.32
CA ILE A 118 6.15 -30.21 -13.25
C ILE A 118 4.72 -30.01 -12.72
N ALA A 119 4.06 -31.07 -12.29
CA ALA A 119 2.70 -31.00 -11.78
C ALA A 119 2.59 -30.14 -10.50
N ASP A 120 3.58 -30.24 -9.61
CA ASP A 120 3.62 -29.42 -8.41
C ASP A 120 3.84 -27.94 -8.75
N ILE A 121 4.73 -27.62 -9.69
CA ILE A 121 4.92 -26.26 -10.17
C ILE A 121 3.62 -25.74 -10.80
N MET A 122 2.98 -26.52 -11.66
CA MET A 122 1.73 -26.12 -12.32
C MET A 122 0.61 -25.89 -11.31
N TYR A 123 0.48 -26.76 -10.31
CA TYR A 123 -0.55 -26.63 -9.29
C TYR A 123 -0.31 -25.42 -8.37
N LEU A 124 0.94 -25.22 -7.92
CA LEU A 124 1.28 -24.22 -6.91
C LEU A 124 1.44 -22.81 -7.49
N VAL A 125 2.07 -22.71 -8.65
CA VAL A 125 2.41 -21.44 -9.26
C VAL A 125 1.39 -21.02 -10.31
N TYR A 126 0.81 -21.97 -11.04
CA TYR A 126 -0.07 -21.72 -12.17
C TYR A 126 -1.49 -22.30 -12.00
N PRO A 127 -2.24 -21.92 -10.95
CA PRO A 127 -3.54 -22.56 -10.65
C PRO A 127 -4.59 -22.40 -11.75
N LEU A 128 -4.54 -21.35 -12.60
CA LEU A 128 -5.45 -21.20 -13.73
C LEU A 128 -5.26 -22.28 -14.79
N GLU A 129 -4.06 -22.80 -14.94
CA GLU A 129 -3.75 -23.87 -15.90
C GLU A 129 -4.28 -25.25 -15.48
N THR A 130 -4.51 -25.42 -14.19
CA THR A 130 -5.00 -26.67 -13.59
C THR A 130 -6.45 -26.55 -13.10
N ASN A 131 -7.10 -25.41 -13.28
CA ASN A 131 -8.40 -25.09 -12.67
C ASN A 131 -8.41 -25.33 -11.14
N GLY A 132 -7.26 -25.17 -10.48
CA GLY A 132 -7.09 -25.44 -9.05
C GLY A 132 -7.14 -26.93 -8.69
N VAL A 133 -7.14 -27.83 -9.68
CA VAL A 133 -7.15 -29.26 -9.46
C VAL A 133 -5.72 -29.80 -9.56
N LYS A 134 -5.27 -30.48 -8.51
CA LYS A 134 -3.96 -31.15 -8.52
C LYS A 134 -3.97 -32.25 -9.57
N PRO A 135 -3.05 -32.27 -10.55
CA PRO A 135 -2.99 -33.34 -11.53
C PRO A 135 -2.78 -34.72 -10.88
N PRO A 136 -3.39 -35.75 -11.39
CA PRO A 136 -3.12 -37.13 -10.91
C PRO A 136 -1.67 -37.47 -11.11
N LEU A 137 -1.04 -38.05 -10.10
CA LEU A 137 0.38 -38.33 -10.07
C LEU A 137 0.66 -39.79 -9.74
N TYR A 138 1.83 -40.23 -10.15
CA TYR A 138 2.15 -41.63 -10.31
C TYR A 138 2.76 -42.32 -9.08
N ALA A 139 2.98 -41.65 -7.97
CA ALA A 139 3.67 -42.27 -6.84
C ALA A 139 3.03 -41.89 -5.50
N GLU A 140 2.89 -42.90 -4.61
CA GLU A 140 2.48 -42.68 -3.22
C GLU A 140 3.60 -42.04 -2.40
N ASP A 141 4.87 -42.30 -2.72
CA ASP A 141 6.03 -41.64 -2.10
C ASP A 141 6.47 -40.43 -2.90
N GLU A 142 5.81 -39.33 -2.65
CA GLU A 142 6.09 -38.08 -3.37
C GLU A 142 7.28 -37.34 -2.74
N PRO A 143 8.30 -36.95 -3.53
CA PRO A 143 9.41 -36.11 -3.05
C PRO A 143 8.93 -34.84 -2.33
N TYR A 144 7.82 -34.31 -2.78
CA TYR A 144 7.15 -33.15 -2.19
C TYR A 144 6.66 -33.45 -0.76
N LEU A 145 5.96 -34.57 -0.53
CA LEU A 145 5.48 -34.92 0.80
C LEU A 145 6.64 -35.22 1.76
N GLN A 146 7.70 -35.82 1.27
CA GLN A 146 8.91 -36.03 2.03
C GLN A 146 9.57 -34.71 2.40
N ALA A 147 9.71 -33.79 1.43
CA ALA A 147 10.25 -32.46 1.66
C ALA A 147 9.41 -31.68 2.69
N LEU A 148 8.09 -31.75 2.58
CA LEU A 148 7.18 -31.11 3.53
C LEU A 148 7.35 -31.67 4.95
N LYS A 149 7.49 -32.99 5.08
CA LYS A 149 7.72 -33.66 6.37
C LYS A 149 9.06 -33.24 6.98
N GLU A 150 10.11 -33.14 6.18
CA GLU A 150 11.43 -32.69 6.61
C GLU A 150 11.41 -31.23 7.06
N VAL A 151 10.79 -30.36 6.28
CA VAL A 151 10.62 -28.94 6.65
C VAL A 151 9.86 -28.79 7.97
N LYS A 152 8.73 -29.50 8.14
CA LYS A 152 7.92 -29.44 9.36
C LYS A 152 8.61 -30.02 10.59
N SER A 153 9.51 -30.97 10.41
CA SER A 153 10.30 -31.56 11.50
C SER A 153 11.52 -30.70 11.88
N GLY A 154 11.77 -29.59 11.19
CA GLY A 154 12.96 -28.76 11.41
C GLY A 154 14.27 -29.37 10.89
N LEU A 155 14.17 -30.46 10.13
CA LEU A 155 15.33 -31.16 9.53
C LEU A 155 15.70 -30.60 8.17
N TYR A 156 15.16 -29.46 7.80
CA TYR A 156 15.39 -28.83 6.52
C TYR A 156 16.87 -28.48 6.30
N PRO A 157 17.52 -29.03 5.29
CA PRO A 157 18.97 -28.88 5.13
C PRO A 157 19.33 -27.50 4.59
N VAL A 158 20.29 -26.87 5.20
CA VAL A 158 20.76 -25.51 4.92
C VAL A 158 21.85 -25.48 3.84
N SER A 159 22.36 -26.59 3.37
CA SER A 159 23.46 -26.60 2.40
C SER A 159 23.02 -26.21 1.00
N THR A 160 23.63 -25.17 0.45
CA THR A 160 23.38 -24.66 -0.90
C THR A 160 24.47 -25.07 -1.90
N LYS A 161 25.57 -25.62 -1.43
CA LYS A 161 26.72 -25.92 -2.28
C LYS A 161 26.52 -27.22 -3.07
N LYS A 162 26.55 -27.11 -4.39
CA LYS A 162 26.53 -28.21 -5.38
C LYS A 162 25.16 -28.81 -5.73
N ASP A 163 24.07 -28.12 -5.39
CA ASP A 163 22.76 -28.62 -5.78
C ASP A 163 22.41 -28.17 -7.19
N GLY A 164 21.78 -29.04 -7.96
CA GLY A 164 21.18 -28.62 -9.23
C GLY A 164 20.03 -27.65 -9.01
N PHE A 165 19.63 -26.94 -10.06
CA PHE A 165 18.59 -25.91 -10.01
C PHE A 165 17.30 -26.37 -9.29
N LEU A 166 16.80 -27.55 -9.60
CA LEU A 166 15.56 -28.06 -8.99
C LEU A 166 15.70 -28.28 -7.49
N SER A 167 16.87 -28.76 -7.02
CA SER A 167 17.12 -28.91 -5.58
C SER A 167 17.14 -27.58 -4.83
N LEU A 168 17.43 -26.45 -5.51
CA LEU A 168 17.38 -25.13 -4.92
C LEU A 168 15.96 -24.58 -4.81
N ILE A 169 15.08 -24.87 -5.78
CA ILE A 169 13.73 -24.29 -5.80
C ILE A 169 12.67 -25.12 -5.08
N ILE A 170 12.81 -26.46 -5.06
CA ILE A 170 11.81 -27.36 -4.45
C ILE A 170 11.49 -27.01 -3.00
N PRO A 171 12.46 -26.72 -2.13
CA PRO A 171 12.18 -26.31 -0.76
C PRO A 171 11.28 -25.08 -0.66
N THR A 172 11.49 -24.09 -1.53
CA THR A 172 10.65 -22.90 -1.56
C THR A 172 9.24 -23.21 -2.07
N LEU A 173 9.10 -24.10 -3.06
CA LEU A 173 7.79 -24.57 -3.53
C LEU A 173 7.02 -25.29 -2.41
N VAL A 174 7.70 -26.14 -1.66
CA VAL A 174 7.13 -26.84 -0.51
C VAL A 174 6.60 -25.87 0.53
N LEU A 175 7.42 -24.89 0.92
CA LEU A 175 7.02 -23.85 1.87
C LEU A 175 5.89 -22.98 1.33
N ALA A 176 5.92 -22.61 0.06
CA ALA A 176 4.87 -21.80 -0.57
C ALA A 176 3.51 -22.51 -0.58
N ASN A 177 3.51 -23.84 -0.67
CA ASN A 177 2.27 -24.63 -0.67
C ASN A 177 1.66 -24.80 0.72
N ASP A 178 2.50 -24.93 1.75
CA ASP A 178 2.01 -25.22 3.11
C ASP A 178 1.64 -23.94 3.86
N ASP A 179 2.62 -23.13 4.13
CA ASP A 179 2.42 -21.85 4.83
C ASP A 179 3.61 -20.92 4.58
N PHE A 180 3.48 -20.09 3.57
CA PHE A 180 4.43 -19.00 3.33
C PHE A 180 4.15 -17.83 4.27
N SER A 181 3.96 -18.14 5.56
CA SER A 181 3.63 -17.18 6.61
C SER A 181 4.86 -16.63 7.33
N GLY A 182 4.65 -15.58 8.12
CA GLY A 182 5.72 -14.90 8.83
C GLY A 182 6.56 -15.81 9.75
N THR A 183 5.97 -16.82 10.38
CA THR A 183 6.67 -17.72 11.29
C THR A 183 7.61 -18.65 10.53
N THR A 184 7.13 -19.26 9.47
CA THR A 184 7.94 -20.14 8.61
C THR A 184 9.04 -19.36 7.90
N LEU A 185 8.72 -18.15 7.39
CA LEU A 185 9.70 -17.27 6.77
C LEU A 185 10.78 -16.82 7.74
N ALA A 186 10.44 -16.48 8.98
CA ALA A 186 11.41 -16.07 9.99
C ALA A 186 12.40 -17.19 10.31
N GLN A 187 11.93 -18.44 10.34
CA GLN A 187 12.77 -19.59 10.64
C GLN A 187 13.73 -19.96 9.51
N TYR A 188 13.34 -19.79 8.24
CA TYR A 188 14.09 -20.26 7.08
C TYR A 188 14.53 -19.15 6.13
N SER A 189 14.42 -17.89 6.54
CA SER A 189 14.56 -16.74 5.64
C SER A 189 15.91 -16.66 4.92
N GLU A 190 17.01 -16.85 5.62
CA GLU A 190 18.36 -16.77 5.03
C GLU A 190 18.61 -17.89 4.03
N ASP A 191 18.16 -19.10 4.36
CA ASP A 191 18.31 -20.26 3.49
C ASP A 191 17.47 -20.12 2.21
N ILE A 192 16.21 -19.71 2.32
CA ILE A 192 15.33 -19.48 1.17
C ILE A 192 15.91 -18.42 0.23
N GLU A 193 16.33 -17.28 0.78
CA GLU A 193 16.90 -16.19 -0.03
C GLU A 193 18.18 -16.63 -0.74
N SER A 194 19.07 -17.33 -0.02
CA SER A 194 20.33 -17.84 -0.56
C SER A 194 20.08 -18.83 -1.70
N ARG A 195 19.19 -19.80 -1.51
CA ARG A 195 18.84 -20.80 -2.52
C ARG A 195 18.22 -20.21 -3.77
N LEU A 196 17.24 -19.31 -3.61
CA LEU A 196 16.60 -18.67 -4.76
C LEU A 196 17.54 -17.74 -5.51
N THR A 197 18.43 -17.05 -4.80
CA THR A 197 19.47 -16.23 -5.41
C THR A 197 20.47 -17.08 -6.21
N GLU A 198 20.85 -18.24 -5.68
CA GLU A 198 21.73 -19.17 -6.39
C GLU A 198 21.04 -19.79 -7.60
N ALA A 199 19.76 -20.18 -7.47
CA ALA A 199 18.97 -20.66 -8.60
C ALA A 199 18.87 -19.62 -9.72
N GLN A 200 18.67 -18.33 -9.38
CA GLN A 200 18.67 -17.25 -10.35
C GLN A 200 20.02 -17.09 -11.08
N LYS A 201 21.14 -17.23 -10.34
CA LYS A 201 22.48 -17.16 -10.94
C LYS A 201 22.75 -18.35 -11.87
N LEU A 202 22.34 -19.56 -11.44
CA LEU A 202 22.49 -20.76 -12.26
C LEU A 202 21.67 -20.72 -13.54
N ARG A 203 20.46 -20.16 -13.47
CA ARG A 203 19.52 -20.08 -14.61
C ARG A 203 18.94 -18.67 -14.77
N PRO A 204 19.69 -17.74 -15.35
CA PRO A 204 19.24 -16.33 -15.51
C PRO A 204 18.02 -16.15 -16.41
N GLN A 205 17.58 -17.20 -17.12
CA GLN A 205 16.38 -17.21 -17.95
C GLN A 205 15.21 -17.93 -17.30
N SER A 206 15.35 -18.41 -16.06
CA SER A 206 14.28 -19.09 -15.34
C SER A 206 13.24 -18.10 -14.82
N VAL A 207 12.05 -18.15 -15.40
CA VAL A 207 10.88 -17.40 -14.94
C VAL A 207 10.52 -17.74 -13.50
N LEU A 208 10.61 -19.03 -13.18
CA LEU A 208 10.25 -19.60 -11.89
C LEU A 208 11.16 -19.08 -10.77
N ALA A 209 12.48 -19.02 -11.01
CA ALA A 209 13.44 -18.49 -10.03
C ALA A 209 13.16 -17.02 -9.69
N TYR A 210 12.86 -16.19 -10.70
CA TYR A 210 12.49 -14.79 -10.49
C TYR A 210 11.16 -14.65 -9.76
N TYR A 211 10.15 -15.41 -10.15
CA TYR A 211 8.83 -15.34 -9.51
C TYR A 211 8.88 -15.76 -8.03
N LEU A 212 9.53 -16.88 -7.72
CA LEU A 212 9.64 -17.37 -6.34
C LEU A 212 10.46 -16.42 -5.46
N LEU A 213 11.56 -15.87 -5.98
CA LEU A 213 12.33 -14.87 -5.25
C LEU A 213 11.51 -13.59 -5.04
N GLY A 214 10.73 -13.18 -6.05
CA GLY A 214 9.78 -12.07 -5.92
C GLY A 214 8.74 -12.32 -4.83
N LEU A 215 8.17 -13.52 -4.78
CA LEU A 215 7.21 -13.92 -3.75
C LEU A 215 7.84 -13.88 -2.35
N TYR A 216 9.06 -14.38 -2.20
CA TYR A 216 9.81 -14.30 -0.95
C TYR A 216 10.05 -12.84 -0.53
N LYS A 217 10.51 -11.98 -1.46
CA LYS A 217 10.74 -10.55 -1.19
C LYS A 217 9.46 -9.81 -0.79
N GLU A 218 8.34 -10.12 -1.44
CA GLU A 218 7.03 -9.58 -1.08
C GLU A 218 6.64 -9.98 0.35
N LYS A 219 6.80 -11.25 0.70
CA LYS A 219 6.48 -11.78 2.02
C LYS A 219 7.39 -11.25 3.13
N THR A 220 8.62 -10.89 2.80
CA THR A 220 9.57 -10.25 3.72
C THR A 220 9.52 -8.72 3.67
N ASN A 221 8.46 -8.15 3.09
CA ASN A 221 8.20 -6.70 2.97
C ASN A 221 9.27 -5.92 2.16
N LYS A 222 10.05 -6.62 1.32
CA LYS A 222 11.02 -6.02 0.40
C LYS A 222 10.36 -5.73 -0.96
N LEU A 223 9.32 -4.91 -0.96
CA LEU A 223 8.38 -4.80 -2.08
C LEU A 223 8.99 -4.20 -3.35
N THR A 224 9.93 -3.26 -3.24
CA THR A 224 10.63 -2.71 -4.41
C THR A 224 11.44 -3.79 -5.14
N GLU A 225 12.10 -4.67 -4.39
CA GLU A 225 12.83 -5.81 -4.95
C GLU A 225 11.86 -6.82 -5.58
N ALA A 226 10.73 -7.12 -4.88
CA ALA A 226 9.70 -8.01 -5.37
C ALA A 226 9.13 -7.55 -6.72
N VAL A 227 8.77 -6.27 -6.85
CA VAL A 227 8.25 -5.68 -8.11
C VAL A 227 9.24 -5.85 -9.26
N THR A 228 10.52 -5.58 -9.01
CA THR A 228 11.58 -5.72 -10.02
C THR A 228 11.71 -7.17 -10.48
N LEU A 229 11.61 -8.12 -9.55
CA LEU A 229 11.68 -9.56 -9.84
C LEU A 229 10.44 -10.05 -10.61
N TYR A 230 9.23 -9.62 -10.23
CA TYR A 230 8.01 -9.93 -10.97
C TYR A 230 8.01 -9.33 -12.37
N GLN A 231 8.48 -8.09 -12.52
CA GLN A 231 8.65 -7.45 -13.82
C GLN A 231 9.61 -8.28 -14.70
N LYS A 232 10.74 -8.72 -14.13
CA LYS A 232 11.71 -9.53 -14.86
C LYS A 232 11.14 -10.89 -15.27
N ALA A 233 10.44 -11.59 -14.37
CA ALA A 233 9.76 -12.85 -14.68
C ALA A 233 8.76 -12.66 -15.83
N TRP A 234 7.93 -11.62 -15.79
CA TRP A 234 6.97 -11.28 -16.83
C TRP A 234 7.62 -10.95 -18.18
N GLN A 235 8.74 -10.22 -18.17
CA GLN A 235 9.50 -9.88 -19.37
C GLN A 235 10.18 -11.09 -20.02
N LEU A 236 10.62 -12.06 -19.22
CA LEU A 236 11.22 -13.30 -19.73
C LEU A 236 10.19 -14.19 -20.43
N ASP A 237 8.98 -14.27 -19.89
CA ASP A 237 7.89 -15.02 -20.51
C ASP A 237 6.54 -14.52 -19.99
N SER A 238 5.76 -13.87 -20.88
CA SER A 238 4.44 -13.34 -20.54
C SER A 238 3.38 -14.43 -20.27
N SER A 239 3.68 -15.70 -20.50
CA SER A 239 2.83 -16.79 -20.02
C SER A 239 2.92 -17.02 -18.51
N CYS A 240 3.91 -16.42 -17.83
CA CYS A 240 3.97 -16.35 -16.37
C CYS A 240 2.96 -15.34 -15.81
N TYR A 241 1.67 -15.64 -15.99
CA TYR A 241 0.58 -14.78 -15.58
C TYR A 241 0.59 -14.39 -14.08
N PRO A 242 1.07 -15.23 -13.12
CA PRO A 242 1.14 -14.81 -11.72
C PRO A 242 2.09 -13.62 -11.53
N ALA A 243 3.23 -13.61 -12.22
CA ALA A 243 4.14 -12.46 -12.24
C ALA A 243 3.48 -11.24 -12.90
N GLY A 244 2.75 -11.44 -14.00
CA GLY A 244 1.97 -10.40 -14.66
C GLY A 244 0.93 -9.78 -13.75
N PHE A 245 0.11 -10.59 -13.05
CA PHE A 245 -0.85 -10.08 -12.08
C PHE A 245 -0.18 -9.30 -10.95
N LYS A 246 0.87 -9.85 -10.34
CA LYS A 246 1.62 -9.15 -9.28
C LYS A 246 2.19 -7.82 -9.76
N TYR A 247 2.90 -7.82 -10.87
CA TYR A 247 3.46 -6.60 -11.45
C TYR A 247 2.39 -5.57 -11.85
N GLY A 248 1.28 -6.02 -12.47
CA GLY A 248 0.16 -5.17 -12.85
C GLY A 248 -0.54 -4.52 -11.65
N HIS A 249 -0.78 -5.28 -10.58
CA HIS A 249 -1.34 -4.75 -9.34
C HIS A 249 -0.44 -3.68 -8.71
N PHE A 250 0.86 -3.95 -8.58
CA PHE A 250 1.81 -2.96 -8.07
C PHE A 250 1.88 -1.71 -8.96
N ALA A 251 1.84 -1.86 -10.28
CA ALA A 251 1.80 -0.74 -11.20
C ALA A 251 0.54 0.12 -10.97
N ALA A 252 -0.63 -0.50 -10.82
CA ALA A 252 -1.87 0.21 -10.54
C ALA A 252 -1.86 0.89 -9.16
N GLU A 253 -1.35 0.22 -8.13
CA GLU A 253 -1.26 0.78 -6.77
C GLU A 253 -0.27 1.95 -6.68
N SER A 254 0.81 1.90 -7.45
CA SER A 254 1.79 3.00 -7.54
C SER A 254 1.33 4.18 -8.43
N GLY A 255 0.11 4.12 -8.98
CA GLY A 255 -0.45 5.16 -9.85
C GLY A 255 -0.06 5.02 -11.33
N ASN A 256 0.74 4.02 -11.71
CA ASN A 256 1.10 3.77 -13.12
C ASN A 256 0.00 2.95 -13.84
N GLY A 257 -1.18 3.55 -13.96
CA GLY A 257 -2.32 2.91 -14.62
C GLY A 257 -2.10 2.58 -16.10
N THR A 258 -1.20 3.29 -16.76
CA THR A 258 -0.87 3.01 -18.18
C THR A 258 -0.12 1.68 -18.32
N GLU A 259 0.85 1.42 -17.46
CA GLU A 259 1.58 0.15 -17.46
C GLU A 259 0.66 -1.00 -17.02
N ALA A 260 -0.15 -0.76 -15.98
CA ALA A 260 -1.13 -1.74 -15.54
C ALA A 260 -2.13 -2.14 -16.63
N LEU A 261 -2.58 -1.19 -17.49
CA LEU A 261 -3.43 -1.49 -18.64
C LEU A 261 -2.72 -2.37 -19.67
N LYS A 262 -1.45 -2.07 -20.01
CA LYS A 262 -0.69 -2.92 -20.95
C LYS A 262 -0.57 -4.36 -20.47
N ILE A 263 -0.35 -4.54 -19.18
CA ILE A 263 -0.28 -5.87 -18.57
C ILE A 263 -1.64 -6.54 -18.61
N ALA A 264 -2.72 -5.82 -18.29
CA ALA A 264 -4.08 -6.33 -18.34
C ALA A 264 -4.47 -6.74 -19.77
N ASP A 265 -4.10 -5.97 -20.80
CA ASP A 265 -4.31 -6.30 -22.21
C ASP A 265 -3.61 -7.60 -22.60
N ALA A 266 -2.34 -7.76 -22.19
CA ALA A 266 -1.58 -8.97 -22.45
C ALA A 266 -2.17 -10.19 -21.72
N LEU A 267 -2.57 -10.03 -20.44
CA LEU A 267 -3.24 -11.09 -19.69
C LEU A 267 -4.61 -11.44 -20.27
N ASN A 268 -5.37 -10.46 -20.75
CA ASN A 268 -6.66 -10.70 -21.39
C ASN A 268 -6.55 -11.48 -22.71
N SER A 269 -5.43 -11.34 -23.41
CA SER A 269 -5.13 -12.13 -24.61
C SER A 269 -4.89 -13.61 -24.29
N LEU A 270 -4.40 -13.91 -23.08
CA LEU A 270 -4.17 -15.27 -22.60
C LEU A 270 -5.43 -15.87 -21.93
N TYR A 271 -6.14 -15.05 -21.15
CA TYR A 271 -7.25 -15.45 -20.27
C TYR A 271 -8.45 -14.55 -20.48
N ASN A 272 -9.04 -14.63 -21.68
CA ASN A 272 -10.18 -13.81 -22.05
C ASN A 272 -11.35 -13.98 -21.06
N ASP A 273 -11.98 -12.87 -20.71
CA ASP A 273 -13.16 -12.82 -19.83
C ASP A 273 -12.93 -13.36 -18.38
N ASN A 274 -11.66 -13.42 -17.96
CA ASN A 274 -11.30 -13.80 -16.60
C ASN A 274 -11.60 -12.66 -15.59
N ALA A 275 -12.14 -13.02 -14.42
CA ALA A 275 -12.52 -12.06 -13.39
C ALA A 275 -11.31 -11.27 -12.87
N GLU A 276 -10.17 -11.92 -12.60
CA GLU A 276 -8.95 -11.26 -12.09
C GLU A 276 -8.38 -10.26 -13.11
N VAL A 277 -8.43 -10.59 -14.40
CA VAL A 277 -8.02 -9.65 -15.46
C VAL A 277 -8.92 -8.42 -15.46
N LYS A 278 -10.25 -8.59 -15.33
CA LYS A 278 -11.18 -7.45 -15.24
C LYS A 278 -10.95 -6.61 -13.98
N LEU A 279 -10.62 -7.23 -12.87
CA LEU A 279 -10.26 -6.51 -11.64
C LEU A 279 -8.97 -5.72 -11.81
N LEU A 280 -7.98 -6.25 -12.53
CA LEU A 280 -6.76 -5.51 -12.87
C LEU A 280 -7.08 -4.32 -13.79
N TYR A 281 -7.94 -4.48 -14.80
CA TYR A 281 -8.43 -3.35 -15.60
C TYR A 281 -9.10 -2.29 -14.73
N ALA A 282 -9.96 -2.71 -13.80
CA ALA A 282 -10.62 -1.78 -12.89
C ALA A 282 -9.61 -0.99 -12.04
N GLN A 283 -8.62 -1.66 -11.47
CA GLN A 283 -7.56 -0.99 -10.69
C GLN A 283 -6.72 -0.04 -11.54
N ALA A 284 -6.36 -0.44 -12.76
CA ALA A 284 -5.63 0.39 -13.70
C ALA A 284 -6.42 1.66 -14.11
N HIS A 285 -7.73 1.52 -14.33
CA HIS A 285 -8.61 2.66 -14.60
C HIS A 285 -8.79 3.56 -13.36
N ILE A 286 -8.86 3.00 -12.15
CA ILE A 286 -8.84 3.80 -10.90
C ILE A 286 -7.55 4.62 -10.83
N ALA A 287 -6.39 4.02 -11.10
CA ALA A 287 -5.10 4.70 -11.11
C ALA A 287 -5.03 5.85 -12.14
N LYS A 288 -5.78 5.74 -13.24
CA LYS A 288 -5.94 6.79 -14.26
C LYS A 288 -7.07 7.77 -13.96
N ASN A 289 -7.76 7.63 -12.84
CA ASN A 289 -8.95 8.40 -12.48
C ASN A 289 -10.13 8.26 -13.48
N ASP A 290 -10.19 7.14 -14.23
CA ASP A 290 -11.30 6.78 -15.12
C ASP A 290 -12.28 5.87 -14.37
N LEU A 291 -13.04 6.45 -13.45
CA LEU A 291 -13.91 5.70 -12.54
C LEU A 291 -15.09 5.03 -13.26
N ASN A 292 -15.48 5.53 -14.44
CA ASN A 292 -16.55 4.93 -15.22
C ASN A 292 -16.14 3.58 -15.81
N LYS A 293 -15.00 3.52 -16.48
CA LYS A 293 -14.47 2.26 -17.02
C LYS A 293 -14.10 1.27 -15.91
N ALA A 294 -13.58 1.78 -14.78
CA ALA A 294 -13.36 0.94 -13.62
C ALA A 294 -14.67 0.28 -13.14
N SER A 295 -15.74 1.06 -13.04
CA SER A 295 -17.06 0.57 -12.61
C SER A 295 -17.64 -0.46 -13.60
N GLU A 296 -17.51 -0.27 -14.91
CA GLU A 296 -17.95 -1.22 -15.93
C GLU A 296 -17.30 -2.59 -15.76
N ASN A 297 -15.99 -2.63 -15.56
CA ASN A 297 -15.26 -3.87 -15.33
C ASN A 297 -15.75 -4.57 -14.05
N ILE A 298 -15.93 -3.84 -12.95
CA ILE A 298 -16.41 -4.39 -11.69
C ILE A 298 -17.84 -4.93 -11.81
N VAL A 299 -18.75 -4.19 -12.46
CA VAL A 299 -20.12 -4.63 -12.70
C VAL A 299 -20.15 -5.91 -13.54
N SER A 300 -19.25 -6.02 -14.55
CA SER A 300 -19.11 -7.24 -15.35
C SER A 300 -18.72 -8.46 -14.48
N VAL A 301 -17.80 -8.29 -13.52
CA VAL A 301 -17.44 -9.37 -12.59
C VAL A 301 -18.60 -9.69 -11.66
N LEU A 302 -19.22 -8.70 -11.02
CA LEU A 302 -20.31 -8.91 -10.06
C LEU A 302 -21.58 -9.50 -10.69
N LYS A 303 -21.80 -9.29 -12.00
CA LYS A 303 -22.89 -9.94 -12.73
C LYS A 303 -22.73 -11.46 -12.80
N LYS A 304 -21.49 -11.95 -12.90
CA LYS A 304 -21.18 -13.38 -12.95
C LYS A 304 -20.98 -13.97 -11.56
N GLU A 305 -20.32 -13.20 -10.69
CA GLU A 305 -19.89 -13.56 -9.35
C GLU A 305 -20.37 -12.51 -8.34
N PRO A 306 -21.66 -12.50 -7.95
CA PRO A 306 -22.23 -11.46 -7.08
C PRO A 306 -21.54 -11.34 -5.71
N GLU A 307 -20.91 -12.43 -5.24
CA GLU A 307 -20.22 -12.53 -3.97
C GLU A 307 -18.69 -12.34 -4.08
N ASN A 308 -18.18 -11.92 -5.24
CA ASN A 308 -16.75 -11.69 -5.43
C ASN A 308 -16.29 -10.54 -4.53
N ILE A 309 -15.55 -10.89 -3.48
CA ILE A 309 -15.10 -9.99 -2.42
C ILE A 309 -14.22 -8.87 -2.98
N SER A 310 -13.31 -9.21 -3.87
CA SER A 310 -12.39 -8.24 -4.49
C SER A 310 -13.14 -7.21 -5.31
N ALA A 311 -14.12 -7.65 -6.10
CA ALA A 311 -14.99 -6.75 -6.87
C ALA A 311 -15.83 -5.85 -5.97
N LEU A 312 -16.41 -6.39 -4.88
CA LEU A 312 -17.17 -5.60 -3.90
C LEU A 312 -16.31 -4.52 -3.23
N LEU A 313 -15.09 -4.86 -2.83
CA LEU A 313 -14.17 -3.91 -2.19
C LEU A 313 -13.71 -2.81 -3.17
N LEU A 314 -13.43 -3.16 -4.43
CA LEU A 314 -13.13 -2.15 -5.47
C LEU A 314 -14.33 -1.25 -5.77
N ARG A 315 -15.56 -1.79 -5.75
CA ARG A 315 -16.78 -0.99 -5.88
C ARG A 315 -16.92 0.02 -4.74
N ILE A 316 -16.67 -0.41 -3.51
CA ILE A 316 -16.65 0.48 -2.33
C ILE A 316 -15.61 1.59 -2.54
N ARG A 317 -14.40 1.24 -2.98
CA ARG A 317 -13.35 2.22 -3.27
C ARG A 317 -13.81 3.26 -4.30
N ILE A 318 -14.40 2.84 -5.41
CA ILE A 318 -14.91 3.77 -6.44
C ILE A 318 -15.98 4.71 -5.86
N LEU A 319 -16.93 4.19 -5.08
CA LEU A 319 -17.96 5.01 -4.45
C LEU A 319 -17.37 6.06 -3.50
N ILE A 320 -16.30 5.72 -2.78
CA ILE A 320 -15.57 6.68 -1.93
C ILE A 320 -14.91 7.76 -2.78
N GLU A 321 -14.23 7.38 -3.88
CA GLU A 321 -13.61 8.35 -4.81
C GLU A 321 -14.65 9.28 -5.46
N GLN A 322 -15.84 8.77 -5.76
CA GLN A 322 -16.97 9.54 -6.27
C GLN A 322 -17.70 10.37 -5.20
N LYS A 323 -17.27 10.26 -3.92
CA LYS A 323 -17.91 10.87 -2.76
C LYS A 323 -19.34 10.39 -2.50
N GLU A 324 -19.70 9.22 -3.04
CA GLU A 324 -20.99 8.57 -2.80
C GLU A 324 -20.97 7.78 -1.46
N TYR A 325 -20.66 8.49 -0.39
CA TYR A 325 -20.37 7.89 0.92
C TYR A 325 -21.54 7.08 1.50
N LEU A 326 -22.79 7.48 1.26
CA LEU A 326 -23.95 6.74 1.74
C LEU A 326 -23.99 5.33 1.14
N LYS A 327 -23.78 5.22 -0.19
CA LYS A 327 -23.74 3.92 -0.87
C LYS A 327 -22.53 3.09 -0.44
N ALA A 328 -21.36 3.73 -0.31
CA ALA A 328 -20.16 3.08 0.19
C ALA A 328 -20.36 2.53 1.61
N ASN A 329 -20.99 3.31 2.50
CA ASN A 329 -21.27 2.90 3.87
C ASN A 329 -22.23 1.72 3.91
N SER A 330 -23.31 1.73 3.12
CA SER A 330 -24.27 0.61 3.05
C SER A 330 -23.61 -0.70 2.60
N LEU A 331 -22.69 -0.64 1.61
CA LEU A 331 -21.93 -1.82 1.20
C LEU A 331 -20.94 -2.29 2.29
N LEU A 332 -20.31 -1.35 2.99
CA LEU A 332 -19.44 -1.67 4.13
C LEU A 332 -20.23 -2.30 5.28
N ASP A 333 -21.45 -1.84 5.56
CA ASP A 333 -22.31 -2.44 6.57
C ASP A 333 -22.69 -3.89 6.22
N ALA A 334 -23.07 -4.14 4.97
CA ALA A 334 -23.32 -5.48 4.46
C ALA A 334 -22.07 -6.37 4.53
N TYR A 335 -20.90 -5.83 4.16
CA TYR A 335 -19.63 -6.56 4.22
C TYR A 335 -19.21 -6.88 5.67
N SER A 336 -19.56 -6.04 6.65
CA SER A 336 -19.19 -6.20 8.06
C SER A 336 -19.69 -7.52 8.67
N THR A 337 -20.76 -8.10 8.13
CA THR A 337 -21.28 -9.40 8.58
C THR A 337 -20.37 -10.57 8.16
N LYS A 338 -19.53 -10.36 7.16
CA LYS A 338 -18.61 -11.38 6.60
C LYS A 338 -17.24 -11.35 7.28
N ASN A 339 -16.60 -10.18 7.37
CA ASN A 339 -15.28 -10.05 7.99
C ASN A 339 -15.00 -8.61 8.45
N LYS A 340 -15.11 -8.34 9.75
CA LYS A 340 -14.86 -7.02 10.35
C LYS A 340 -13.37 -6.68 10.48
N THR A 341 -12.48 -7.66 10.45
CA THR A 341 -11.04 -7.48 10.62
C THR A 341 -10.28 -7.42 9.30
N ALA A 342 -10.99 -7.57 8.17
CA ALA A 342 -10.36 -7.50 6.86
C ALA A 342 -9.71 -6.13 6.63
N LYS A 343 -8.49 -6.12 6.14
CA LYS A 343 -7.68 -4.93 5.90
C LYS A 343 -8.44 -3.82 5.16
N ASN A 344 -8.94 -4.14 3.98
CA ASN A 344 -9.61 -3.14 3.14
C ASN A 344 -10.93 -2.64 3.75
N TYR A 345 -11.64 -3.49 4.51
CA TYR A 345 -12.81 -3.06 5.25
C TYR A 345 -12.44 -1.99 6.28
N LEU A 346 -11.42 -2.23 7.10
CA LEU A 346 -10.97 -1.28 8.12
C LEU A 346 -10.46 0.03 7.52
N LEU A 347 -9.66 -0.05 6.44
CA LEU A 347 -9.17 1.11 5.72
C LEU A 347 -10.31 1.95 5.12
N TYR A 348 -11.30 1.32 4.47
CA TYR A 348 -12.43 2.04 3.89
C TYR A 348 -13.38 2.60 4.95
N ARG A 349 -13.58 1.89 6.07
CA ARG A 349 -14.30 2.44 7.23
C ARG A 349 -13.63 3.68 7.78
N ALA A 350 -12.33 3.63 7.99
CA ALA A 350 -11.56 4.80 8.43
C ALA A 350 -11.72 5.97 7.45
N ARG A 351 -11.59 5.70 6.16
CA ARG A 351 -11.69 6.71 5.12
C ARG A 351 -13.09 7.35 5.04
N VAL A 352 -14.14 6.56 5.03
CA VAL A 352 -15.54 7.06 5.04
C VAL A 352 -15.80 7.87 6.31
N THR A 353 -15.34 7.41 7.46
CA THR A 353 -15.51 8.11 8.75
C THR A 353 -14.76 9.46 8.76
N LYS A 354 -13.55 9.50 8.19
CA LYS A 354 -12.76 10.72 8.04
C LYS A 354 -13.40 11.70 7.04
N GLU A 355 -13.73 11.23 5.84
CA GLU A 355 -14.13 12.10 4.74
C GLU A 355 -15.59 12.55 4.81
N TRP A 356 -16.50 11.66 5.18
CA TRP A 356 -17.94 11.93 5.27
C TRP A 356 -18.35 12.48 6.63
N ASN A 357 -18.04 11.75 7.70
CA ASN A 357 -18.48 12.10 9.06
C ASN A 357 -17.57 13.17 9.69
N LYS A 358 -16.42 13.50 9.07
CA LYS A 358 -15.40 14.43 9.60
C LYS A 358 -14.91 14.04 11.01
N ASN A 359 -14.98 12.76 11.36
CA ASN A 359 -14.61 12.26 12.67
C ASN A 359 -13.23 11.57 12.63
N LEU A 360 -12.18 12.37 12.83
CA LEU A 360 -10.80 11.90 12.81
C LEU A 360 -10.50 10.92 13.96
N ILE A 361 -11.11 11.11 15.14
CA ILE A 361 -10.90 10.25 16.30
C ILE A 361 -11.45 8.86 15.99
N ARG A 362 -12.69 8.77 15.52
CA ARG A 362 -13.29 7.48 15.16
C ARG A 362 -12.58 6.80 13.99
N ALA A 363 -12.07 7.57 13.02
CA ALA A 363 -11.25 7.04 11.93
C ALA A 363 -9.94 6.43 12.47
N SER A 364 -9.30 7.07 13.45
CA SER A 364 -8.09 6.52 14.08
C SER A 364 -8.32 5.22 14.85
N GLU A 365 -9.51 4.99 15.41
CA GLU A 365 -9.86 3.71 16.05
C GLU A 365 -9.89 2.55 15.04
N PHE A 366 -10.49 2.74 13.86
CA PHE A 366 -10.45 1.72 12.80
C PHE A 366 -9.01 1.44 12.32
N LEU A 367 -8.16 2.48 12.24
CA LEU A 367 -6.77 2.31 11.85
C LEU A 367 -5.92 1.68 12.96
N THR A 368 -6.26 1.90 14.23
CA THR A 368 -5.64 1.19 15.35
C THR A 368 -5.94 -0.32 15.26
N GLU A 369 -7.18 -0.67 14.94
CA GLU A 369 -7.56 -2.06 14.71
C GLU A 369 -6.85 -2.63 13.46
N ALA A 370 -6.78 -1.88 12.36
CA ALA A 370 -6.06 -2.29 11.17
C ALA A 370 -4.56 -2.53 11.46
N TYR A 371 -3.92 -1.62 12.18
CA TYR A 371 -2.50 -1.74 12.55
C TYR A 371 -2.24 -2.95 13.45
N LYS A 372 -3.16 -3.28 14.35
CA LYS A 372 -3.06 -4.48 15.20
C LYS A 372 -2.99 -5.78 14.39
N TYR A 373 -3.78 -5.89 13.30
CA TYR A 373 -3.82 -7.09 12.46
C TYR A 373 -2.79 -7.07 11.32
N TYR A 374 -2.41 -5.88 10.83
CA TYR A 374 -1.57 -5.68 9.65
C TYR A 374 -0.46 -4.66 9.91
N PRO A 375 0.44 -4.90 10.90
CA PRO A 375 1.41 -3.89 11.37
C PRO A 375 2.49 -3.55 10.35
N GLU A 376 2.71 -4.40 9.34
CA GLU A 376 3.72 -4.18 8.30
C GLU A 376 3.08 -3.90 6.92
N ASP A 377 1.74 -3.82 6.84
CA ASP A 377 1.08 -3.54 5.57
C ASP A 377 1.25 -2.07 5.19
N PHE A 378 1.73 -1.84 4.00
CA PHE A 378 2.01 -0.50 3.46
C PHE A 378 0.80 0.45 3.53
N ASN A 379 -0.39 0.00 3.06
CA ASN A 379 -1.58 0.85 3.02
C ASN A 379 -2.07 1.21 4.43
N VAL A 380 -1.92 0.27 5.37
CA VAL A 380 -2.23 0.51 6.78
C VAL A 380 -1.24 1.50 7.38
N LEU A 381 0.06 1.32 7.16
CA LEU A 381 1.08 2.23 7.66
C LEU A 381 0.90 3.65 7.11
N LEU A 382 0.63 3.78 5.81
CA LEU A 382 0.40 5.08 5.18
C LEU A 382 -0.86 5.76 5.73
N ALA A 383 -1.98 5.02 5.87
CA ALA A 383 -3.21 5.54 6.44
C ALA A 383 -3.05 5.95 7.92
N CYS A 384 -2.27 5.18 8.70
CA CYS A 384 -1.91 5.54 10.07
C CYS A 384 -1.06 6.81 10.11
N ALA A 385 -0.10 6.97 9.20
CA ALA A 385 0.71 8.18 9.09
C ALA A 385 -0.17 9.41 8.81
N GLU A 386 -1.08 9.32 7.84
CA GLU A 386 -2.01 10.39 7.48
C GLU A 386 -2.91 10.80 8.65
N ILE A 387 -3.58 9.83 9.28
CA ILE A 387 -4.53 10.15 10.36
C ILE A 387 -3.81 10.68 11.61
N CYS A 388 -2.63 10.14 11.95
CA CYS A 388 -1.83 10.65 13.06
C CYS A 388 -1.38 12.08 12.81
N PHE A 389 -1.04 12.42 11.56
CA PHE A 389 -0.69 13.78 11.16
C PHE A 389 -1.90 14.72 11.24
N GLU A 390 -3.02 14.36 10.60
CA GLU A 390 -4.22 15.20 10.49
C GLU A 390 -4.91 15.42 11.85
N ALA A 391 -4.99 14.39 12.67
CA ALA A 391 -5.63 14.45 13.98
C ALA A 391 -4.68 14.85 15.13
N SER A 392 -3.39 15.06 14.83
CA SER A 392 -2.34 15.27 15.84
C SER A 392 -2.37 14.21 16.95
N THR A 393 -2.68 12.96 16.59
CA THR A 393 -2.86 11.83 17.50
C THR A 393 -1.77 10.77 17.34
N LYS A 394 -1.85 9.73 18.17
CA LYS A 394 -0.96 8.56 18.12
C LYS A 394 -1.78 7.29 17.97
N ILE A 395 -1.27 6.34 17.23
CA ILE A 395 -1.79 4.97 17.15
C ILE A 395 -0.80 4.05 17.84
N ASP A 396 -1.24 3.29 18.83
CA ASP A 396 -0.37 2.43 19.66
C ASP A 396 0.86 3.19 20.21
N ASN A 397 0.62 4.40 20.76
CA ASN A 397 1.64 5.34 21.24
C ASN A 397 2.66 5.82 20.18
N LYS A 398 2.48 5.50 18.91
CA LYS A 398 3.37 5.87 17.80
C LYS A 398 2.84 7.10 17.07
N PRO A 399 3.65 8.16 16.89
CA PRO A 399 3.26 9.36 16.17
C PRO A 399 3.35 9.19 14.65
N ALA A 400 2.89 10.18 13.88
CA ALA A 400 2.96 10.19 12.42
C ALA A 400 4.37 9.91 11.88
N ASP A 401 5.41 10.51 12.46
CA ASP A 401 6.81 10.33 12.05
C ASP A 401 7.26 8.86 12.04
N PHE A 402 6.82 8.07 13.03
CA PHE A 402 7.12 6.63 13.07
C PHE A 402 6.58 5.90 11.84
N PHE A 403 5.32 6.13 11.52
CA PHE A 403 4.67 5.46 10.38
C PHE A 403 5.22 5.94 9.04
N ILE A 404 5.50 7.25 8.90
CA ILE A 404 6.13 7.82 7.69
C ILE A 404 7.46 7.15 7.43
N ARG A 405 8.32 7.01 8.45
CA ARG A 405 9.64 6.36 8.31
C ARG A 405 9.51 4.90 7.93
N LYS A 406 8.62 4.15 8.59
CA LYS A 406 8.36 2.75 8.22
C LYS A 406 7.93 2.59 6.77
N VAL A 407 7.06 3.48 6.28
CA VAL A 407 6.67 3.49 4.86
C VAL A 407 7.87 3.76 3.96
N LEU A 408 8.73 4.74 4.31
CA LEU A 408 9.87 5.12 3.49
C LEU A 408 11.03 4.12 3.56
N GLU A 409 11.15 3.34 4.64
CA GLU A 409 12.09 2.21 4.72
C GLU A 409 11.75 1.14 3.68
N ALA A 410 10.46 0.80 3.54
CA ALA A 410 10.00 -0.19 2.56
C ALA A 410 9.88 0.39 1.13
N TYR A 411 9.49 1.66 1.03
CA TYR A 411 9.22 2.37 -0.23
C TYR A 411 9.88 3.76 -0.26
N PRO A 412 11.20 3.84 -0.45
CA PRO A 412 11.93 5.12 -0.39
C PRO A 412 11.48 6.17 -1.43
N LYS A 413 10.81 5.73 -2.49
CA LYS A 413 10.31 6.58 -3.58
C LYS A 413 8.80 6.87 -3.49
N ASN A 414 8.13 6.52 -2.40
CA ASN A 414 6.70 6.77 -2.26
C ASN A 414 6.43 8.28 -2.09
N THR A 415 5.85 8.88 -3.12
CA THR A 415 5.62 10.34 -3.18
C THR A 415 4.64 10.83 -2.13
N ALA A 416 3.64 10.02 -1.74
CA ALA A 416 2.68 10.40 -0.69
C ALA A 416 3.36 10.46 0.68
N ALA A 417 4.17 9.45 1.01
CA ALA A 417 4.92 9.44 2.26
C ALA A 417 6.00 10.53 2.30
N LEU A 418 6.70 10.80 1.19
CA LEU A 418 7.65 11.90 1.09
C LEU A 418 6.96 13.26 1.28
N ALA A 419 5.82 13.48 0.64
CA ALA A 419 5.04 14.71 0.82
C ALA A 419 4.53 14.84 2.28
N LEU A 420 4.13 13.73 2.90
CA LEU A 420 3.70 13.71 4.29
C LEU A 420 4.86 13.99 5.26
N LEU A 421 6.08 13.52 4.94
CA LEU A 421 7.29 13.85 5.69
C LEU A 421 7.54 15.36 5.68
N VAL A 422 7.52 16.00 4.51
CA VAL A 422 7.67 17.45 4.37
C VAL A 422 6.61 18.19 5.20
N LYS A 423 5.34 17.80 5.09
CA LYS A 423 4.25 18.39 5.87
C LYS A 423 4.47 18.24 7.38
N ASN A 424 4.92 17.06 7.80
CA ASN A 424 5.19 16.78 9.22
C ASN A 424 6.35 17.63 9.75
N ASP A 425 7.40 17.82 8.96
CA ASP A 425 8.54 18.67 9.33
C ASP A 425 8.13 20.15 9.38
N ILE A 426 7.32 20.64 8.43
CA ILE A 426 6.71 21.96 8.46
C ILE A 426 5.90 22.14 9.76
N ASN A 427 5.03 21.20 10.08
CA ASN A 427 4.14 21.29 11.24
C ASN A 427 4.90 21.28 12.58
N ASN A 428 6.06 20.64 12.60
CA ASN A 428 6.96 20.60 13.76
C ASN A 428 8.01 21.73 13.77
N GLY A 429 7.94 22.67 12.83
CA GLY A 429 8.89 23.79 12.75
C GLY A 429 10.32 23.40 12.34
N LYS A 430 10.50 22.21 11.79
CA LYS A 430 11.80 21.68 11.34
C LYS A 430 12.12 22.18 9.93
N TRP A 431 12.22 23.50 9.80
CA TRP A 431 12.26 24.17 8.49
C TRP A 431 13.44 23.75 7.60
N ALA A 432 14.63 23.52 8.16
CA ALA A 432 15.79 23.09 7.38
C ALA A 432 15.57 21.71 6.74
N GLN A 433 15.03 20.74 7.52
CA GLN A 433 14.70 19.40 7.03
C GLN A 433 13.55 19.46 6.02
N ALA A 434 12.53 20.29 6.29
CA ALA A 434 11.42 20.48 5.37
C ALA A 434 11.90 21.01 4.01
N VAL A 435 12.83 21.96 3.98
CA VAL A 435 13.42 22.47 2.73
C VAL A 435 14.18 21.39 1.99
N GLU A 436 15.09 20.67 2.66
CA GLU A 436 15.88 19.61 2.03
C GLU A 436 14.98 18.53 1.40
N SER A 437 14.02 18.02 2.19
CA SER A 437 13.09 16.99 1.70
C SER A 437 12.17 17.52 0.59
N ALA A 438 11.74 18.77 0.64
CA ALA A 438 10.88 19.37 -0.38
C ALA A 438 11.63 19.68 -1.68
N GLU A 439 12.91 20.11 -1.62
CA GLU A 439 13.77 20.29 -2.80
C GLU A 439 13.95 18.95 -3.53
N ASP A 440 14.26 17.89 -2.78
CA ASP A 440 14.41 16.54 -3.34
C ASP A 440 13.11 16.01 -3.96
N LEU A 441 11.99 16.17 -3.24
CA LEU A 441 10.66 15.76 -3.70
C LEU A 441 10.24 16.50 -4.98
N ALA A 442 10.41 17.83 -5.02
CA ALA A 442 10.01 18.63 -6.17
C ALA A 442 10.91 18.42 -7.40
N ALA A 443 12.20 18.12 -7.18
CA ALA A 443 13.15 17.82 -8.25
C ALA A 443 12.89 16.44 -8.89
N LYS A 444 12.67 15.41 -8.06
CA LYS A 444 12.47 14.04 -8.55
C LYS A 444 11.03 13.77 -9.03
N TYR A 445 10.05 14.44 -8.43
CA TYR A 445 8.63 14.24 -8.70
C TYR A 445 7.93 15.59 -8.91
N PRO A 446 8.20 16.29 -10.01
CA PRO A 446 7.69 17.64 -10.24
C PRO A 446 6.17 17.62 -10.42
N SER A 447 5.47 18.23 -9.48
CA SER A 447 4.04 18.53 -9.52
C SER A 447 3.80 19.89 -8.89
N ASP A 448 2.68 20.53 -9.19
CA ASP A 448 2.35 21.83 -8.58
C ASP A 448 2.22 21.68 -7.06
N THR A 449 1.60 20.61 -6.57
CA THR A 449 1.49 20.31 -5.14
C THR A 449 2.85 20.20 -4.45
N ASN A 450 3.81 19.49 -5.05
CA ASN A 450 5.15 19.34 -4.46
C ASN A 450 5.93 20.65 -4.49
N LYS A 451 5.75 21.47 -5.53
CA LYS A 451 6.33 22.80 -5.61
C LYS A 451 5.69 23.77 -4.61
N GLU A 452 4.38 23.66 -4.34
CA GLU A 452 3.71 24.43 -3.28
C GLU A 452 4.22 24.05 -1.89
N LEU A 453 4.51 22.76 -1.63
CA LEU A 453 5.17 22.34 -0.40
C LEU A 453 6.59 22.91 -0.27
N LEU A 454 7.35 22.94 -1.36
CA LEU A 454 8.67 23.57 -1.40
C LEU A 454 8.57 25.07 -1.14
N LEU A 455 7.61 25.76 -1.76
CA LEU A 455 7.35 27.19 -1.53
C LEU A 455 7.03 27.46 -0.04
N THR A 456 6.16 26.64 0.55
CA THR A 456 5.82 26.73 1.97
C THR A 456 7.05 26.53 2.86
N SER A 457 7.90 25.56 2.50
CA SER A 457 9.14 25.27 3.24
C SER A 457 10.13 26.44 3.16
N TYR A 458 10.30 27.05 1.97
CA TYR A 458 11.15 28.23 1.83
C TYR A 458 10.64 29.43 2.62
N LEU A 459 9.32 29.69 2.61
CA LEU A 459 8.71 30.77 3.40
C LEU A 459 8.94 30.57 4.89
N GLY A 460 8.68 29.39 5.41
CA GLY A 460 8.88 29.07 6.82
C GLY A 460 10.35 29.10 7.25
N ALA A 461 11.28 28.73 6.36
CA ALA A 461 12.72 28.80 6.58
C ALA A 461 13.30 30.23 6.40
N GLY A 462 12.47 31.21 6.04
CA GLY A 462 12.94 32.59 5.78
C GLY A 462 13.79 32.74 4.52
N GLN A 463 13.77 31.76 3.61
CA GLN A 463 14.49 31.82 2.32
C GLN A 463 13.70 32.64 1.30
N THR A 464 13.45 33.92 1.62
CA THR A 464 12.50 34.80 0.91
C THR A 464 12.81 34.96 -0.57
N SER A 465 14.07 35.04 -0.97
CA SER A 465 14.47 35.18 -2.39
C SER A 465 14.11 33.96 -3.21
N LYS A 466 14.38 32.72 -2.68
CA LYS A 466 13.99 31.48 -3.34
C LYS A 466 12.46 31.35 -3.40
N ALA A 467 11.77 31.65 -2.29
CA ALA A 467 10.31 31.62 -2.21
C ALA A 467 9.69 32.55 -3.26
N LEU A 468 10.14 33.79 -3.36
CA LEU A 468 9.63 34.77 -4.31
C LEU A 468 9.84 34.32 -5.77
N SER A 469 11.02 33.83 -6.08
CA SER A 469 11.34 33.33 -7.44
C SER A 469 10.44 32.17 -7.83
N LEU A 470 10.31 31.15 -6.95
CA LEU A 470 9.47 29.98 -7.20
C LEU A 470 7.98 30.37 -7.30
N ALA A 471 7.50 31.23 -6.41
CA ALA A 471 6.12 31.70 -6.40
C ALA A 471 5.74 32.42 -7.69
N LYS A 472 6.60 33.33 -8.20
CA LYS A 472 6.40 34.02 -9.49
C LYS A 472 6.36 33.04 -10.66
N GLN A 473 7.27 32.05 -10.67
CA GLN A 473 7.29 31.02 -11.71
C GLN A 473 6.00 30.19 -11.71
N LEU A 474 5.54 29.75 -10.54
CA LEU A 474 4.32 28.95 -10.42
C LEU A 474 3.08 29.78 -10.83
N TYR A 475 2.99 31.02 -10.36
CA TYR A 475 1.85 31.89 -10.67
C TYR A 475 1.73 32.18 -12.17
N ALA A 476 2.87 32.40 -12.87
CA ALA A 476 2.88 32.63 -14.31
C ALA A 476 2.40 31.41 -15.13
N ASN A 477 2.61 30.20 -14.61
CA ASN A 477 2.25 28.95 -15.28
C ASN A 477 0.86 28.42 -14.92
N THR A 478 0.20 28.99 -13.91
CA THR A 478 -1.10 28.50 -13.41
C THR A 478 -2.25 29.34 -13.99
N LYS A 479 -3.07 28.75 -14.86
CA LYS A 479 -4.22 29.46 -15.48
C LYS A 479 -5.29 29.88 -14.47
N ASN A 480 -5.67 28.98 -13.57
CA ASN A 480 -6.72 29.17 -12.56
C ASN A 480 -6.16 28.83 -11.17
N PRO A 481 -5.39 29.72 -10.54
CA PRO A 481 -4.81 29.46 -9.24
C PRO A 481 -5.90 29.33 -8.15
N SER A 482 -5.77 28.36 -7.28
CA SER A 482 -6.64 28.20 -6.12
C SER A 482 -6.47 29.35 -5.12
N ASN A 483 -7.47 29.62 -4.29
CA ASN A 483 -7.37 30.64 -3.25
C ASN A 483 -6.19 30.36 -2.28
N SER A 484 -5.92 29.08 -2.01
CA SER A 484 -4.78 28.66 -1.19
C SER A 484 -3.44 29.03 -1.84
N PHE A 485 -3.30 28.76 -3.14
CA PHE A 485 -2.08 29.14 -3.85
C PHE A 485 -1.92 30.65 -4.02
N ILE A 486 -3.03 31.40 -4.25
CA ILE A 486 -3.01 32.87 -4.26
C ILE A 486 -2.49 33.38 -2.91
N ASN A 487 -2.94 32.82 -1.80
CA ASN A 487 -2.44 33.18 -0.46
C ASN A 487 -0.92 32.96 -0.33
N LEU A 488 -0.41 31.80 -0.73
CA LEU A 488 1.03 31.52 -0.73
C LEU A 488 1.82 32.49 -1.62
N TYR A 489 1.29 32.80 -2.80
CA TYR A 489 1.90 33.76 -3.71
C TYR A 489 2.02 35.15 -3.09
N MET A 490 0.92 35.63 -2.47
CA MET A 490 0.89 36.93 -1.82
C MET A 490 1.81 36.96 -0.58
N GLU A 491 1.91 35.87 0.16
CA GLU A 491 2.88 35.76 1.26
C GLU A 491 4.32 35.85 0.76
N ALA A 492 4.64 35.19 -0.35
CA ALA A 492 5.96 35.27 -0.96
C ALA A 492 6.30 36.67 -1.46
N LEU A 493 5.31 37.38 -2.07
CA LEU A 493 5.48 38.76 -2.49
C LEU A 493 5.71 39.69 -1.27
N TYR A 494 4.94 39.52 -0.20
CA TYR A 494 5.07 40.30 1.01
C TYR A 494 6.42 40.06 1.71
N ALA A 495 6.80 38.80 1.90
CA ALA A 495 8.06 38.41 2.50
C ALA A 495 9.28 38.88 1.68
N GLY A 496 9.18 38.82 0.35
CA GLY A 496 10.17 39.36 -0.58
C GLY A 496 10.14 40.87 -0.79
N LYS A 497 9.25 41.58 -0.08
CA LYS A 497 9.05 43.06 -0.16
C LYS A 497 8.67 43.57 -1.56
N ASP A 498 8.09 42.73 -2.40
CA ASP A 498 7.58 43.12 -3.71
C ASP A 498 6.15 43.68 -3.58
N TYR A 499 6.04 44.80 -2.86
CA TYR A 499 4.74 45.42 -2.54
C TYR A 499 4.04 45.98 -3.77
N GLN A 500 4.77 46.35 -4.82
CA GLN A 500 4.19 46.81 -6.06
C GLN A 500 3.39 45.71 -6.75
N THR A 501 4.01 44.57 -6.97
CA THR A 501 3.33 43.41 -7.55
C THR A 501 2.19 42.92 -6.65
N LEU A 502 2.38 42.91 -5.32
CA LEU A 502 1.34 42.55 -4.36
C LEU A 502 0.09 43.43 -4.51
N LYS A 503 0.24 44.76 -4.58
CA LYS A 503 -0.88 45.72 -4.80
C LYS A 503 -1.57 45.46 -6.15
N GLN A 504 -0.81 45.17 -7.20
CA GLN A 504 -1.38 44.85 -8.52
C GLN A 504 -2.23 43.58 -8.47
N VAL A 505 -1.74 42.52 -7.83
CA VAL A 505 -2.47 41.26 -7.69
C VAL A 505 -3.76 41.44 -6.88
N ILE A 506 -3.70 42.19 -5.77
CA ILE A 506 -4.88 42.51 -4.96
C ILE A 506 -5.94 43.21 -5.81
N ASN A 507 -5.59 44.30 -6.52
CA ASN A 507 -6.51 45.06 -7.33
C ASN A 507 -7.11 44.20 -8.48
N GLN A 508 -6.28 43.41 -9.13
CA GLN A 508 -6.72 42.53 -10.22
C GLN A 508 -7.69 41.44 -9.74
N LYS A 509 -7.40 40.82 -8.60
CA LYS A 509 -8.19 39.70 -8.10
C LYS A 509 -9.43 40.13 -7.32
N MET A 510 -9.47 41.35 -6.80
CA MET A 510 -10.62 41.89 -6.03
C MET A 510 -11.92 41.84 -6.84
N LYS A 511 -11.84 42.16 -8.14
CA LYS A 511 -13.01 42.12 -9.03
C LYS A 511 -13.36 40.67 -9.35
N GLY A 512 -14.50 40.19 -8.88
CA GLY A 512 -14.97 38.82 -9.10
C GLY A 512 -14.50 37.81 -8.04
N ALA A 513 -13.78 38.25 -6.99
CA ALA A 513 -13.40 37.39 -5.89
C ALA A 513 -14.61 36.84 -5.12
N ASP A 514 -14.58 35.57 -4.76
CA ASP A 514 -15.50 35.02 -3.77
C ASP A 514 -15.20 35.58 -2.36
N SER A 515 -16.04 35.24 -1.39
CA SER A 515 -15.88 35.75 -0.02
C SER A 515 -14.59 35.27 0.65
N GLN A 516 -14.13 34.05 0.33
CA GLN A 516 -12.89 33.52 0.87
C GLN A 516 -11.67 34.27 0.31
N LEU A 517 -11.63 34.47 -1.01
CA LEU A 517 -10.55 35.24 -1.64
C LEU A 517 -10.58 36.72 -1.20
N LYS A 518 -11.75 37.35 -1.12
CA LYS A 518 -11.87 38.72 -0.60
C LYS A 518 -11.25 38.85 0.79
N SER A 519 -11.51 37.90 1.65
CA SER A 519 -10.93 37.90 3.00
C SER A 519 -9.39 37.87 2.96
N ILE A 520 -8.79 37.04 2.10
CA ILE A 520 -7.34 36.99 1.91
C ILE A 520 -6.81 38.32 1.38
N LEU A 521 -7.45 38.89 0.36
CA LEU A 521 -7.04 40.15 -0.24
C LEU A 521 -7.09 41.33 0.77
N TYR A 522 -8.13 41.40 1.59
CA TYR A 522 -8.22 42.39 2.65
C TYR A 522 -7.15 42.19 3.73
N TYR A 523 -6.82 40.98 4.08
CA TYR A 523 -5.72 40.69 5.01
C TYR A 523 -4.40 41.27 4.50
N TYR A 524 -4.06 41.08 3.21
CA TYR A 524 -2.81 41.63 2.67
C TYR A 524 -2.88 43.16 2.49
N ASN A 525 -4.05 43.76 2.24
CA ASN A 525 -4.20 45.20 2.32
C ASN A 525 -3.89 45.70 3.74
N ALA A 526 -4.39 45.02 4.78
CA ALA A 526 -4.04 45.36 6.14
C ALA A 526 -2.51 45.26 6.36
N LYS A 527 -1.84 44.18 5.93
CA LYS A 527 -0.37 44.05 6.04
C LYS A 527 0.38 45.21 5.37
N LEU A 528 -0.13 45.75 4.27
CA LEU A 528 0.47 46.89 3.57
C LEU A 528 0.25 48.24 4.30
N GLU A 529 -0.78 48.35 5.14
CA GLU A 529 -1.16 49.56 5.86
C GLU A 529 -0.86 49.49 7.37
N GLN A 530 0.11 48.67 7.80
CA GLN A 530 0.47 48.54 9.21
C GLN A 530 0.91 49.84 9.91
N GLY A 531 1.35 50.83 9.14
CA GLY A 531 1.68 52.17 9.64
C GLY A 531 0.48 53.06 9.93
N ASN A 532 -0.71 52.75 9.35
CA ASN A 532 -1.95 53.49 9.53
C ASN A 532 -2.96 52.65 10.34
N SER A 533 -3.03 52.90 11.62
CA SER A 533 -3.83 52.09 12.57
C SER A 533 -5.31 52.00 12.20
N GLY A 534 -5.89 53.05 11.65
CA GLY A 534 -7.30 53.09 11.26
C GLY A 534 -7.58 52.21 10.05
N GLU A 535 -6.77 52.33 9.00
CA GLU A 535 -6.92 51.52 7.79
C GLU A 535 -6.56 50.05 8.02
N TYR A 536 -5.52 49.78 8.80
CA TYR A 536 -5.14 48.45 9.21
C TYR A 536 -6.32 47.69 9.82
N LEU A 537 -6.97 48.28 10.84
CA LEU A 537 -8.12 47.65 11.50
C LEU A 537 -9.32 47.52 10.56
N ASN A 538 -9.61 48.55 9.75
CA ASN A 538 -10.71 48.51 8.79
C ASN A 538 -10.55 47.34 7.79
N PHE A 539 -9.34 47.12 7.29
CA PHE A 539 -9.08 46.02 6.39
C PHE A 539 -9.16 44.65 7.09
N LEU A 540 -8.69 44.52 8.32
CA LEU A 540 -8.86 43.29 9.10
C LEU A 540 -10.34 42.97 9.39
N GLN A 541 -11.13 44.02 9.73
CA GLN A 541 -12.57 43.87 9.91
C GLN A 541 -13.26 43.44 8.60
N SER A 542 -12.89 44.05 7.47
CA SER A 542 -13.40 43.69 6.14
C SER A 542 -13.04 42.27 5.76
N SER A 543 -11.84 41.83 6.14
CA SER A 543 -11.40 40.43 5.97
C SER A 543 -12.29 39.50 6.77
N LEU A 544 -12.52 39.76 8.05
CA LEU A 544 -13.35 38.94 8.94
C LEU A 544 -14.84 38.99 8.58
N LEU A 545 -15.31 40.13 8.04
CA LEU A 545 -16.67 40.23 7.51
C LEU A 545 -16.87 39.34 6.28
N SER A 546 -15.83 39.23 5.43
CA SER A 546 -15.84 38.33 4.26
C SER A 546 -15.69 36.86 4.65
N ASN A 547 -14.84 36.56 5.62
CA ASN A 547 -14.65 35.22 6.19
C ASN A 547 -14.35 35.29 7.69
N PRO A 548 -15.34 35.08 8.56
CA PRO A 548 -15.16 35.14 10.03
C PRO A 548 -14.15 34.14 10.59
N ARG A 549 -13.78 33.13 9.79
CA ARG A 549 -12.83 32.08 10.16
C ARG A 549 -11.43 32.25 9.54
N ASN A 550 -11.13 33.44 9.02
CA ASN A 550 -9.78 33.74 8.53
C ASN A 550 -8.79 33.80 9.70
N LYS A 551 -8.01 32.70 9.86
CA LYS A 551 -7.08 32.52 10.97
C LYS A 551 -6.02 33.62 11.04
N ASP A 552 -5.50 34.05 9.89
CA ASP A 552 -4.45 35.07 9.81
C ASP A 552 -4.98 36.44 10.27
N SER A 553 -6.20 36.81 9.84
CA SER A 553 -6.84 38.07 10.26
C SER A 553 -7.24 38.04 11.73
N LEU A 554 -7.74 36.91 12.24
CA LEU A 554 -8.04 36.75 13.67
C LEU A 554 -6.78 36.88 14.51
N PHE A 555 -5.68 36.26 14.08
CA PHE A 555 -4.41 36.33 14.78
C PHE A 555 -3.81 37.74 14.71
N ALA A 556 -3.90 38.43 13.57
CA ALA A 556 -3.48 39.82 13.44
C ALA A 556 -4.29 40.78 14.35
N MET A 557 -5.61 40.54 14.52
CA MET A 557 -6.44 41.27 15.49
C MET A 557 -6.01 41.02 16.94
N TYR A 558 -5.68 39.73 17.26
CA TYR A 558 -5.13 39.39 18.56
C TYR A 558 -3.82 40.14 18.82
N GLU A 559 -2.86 40.11 17.90
CA GLU A 559 -1.58 40.83 18.05
C GLU A 559 -1.76 42.34 18.21
N TRP A 560 -2.68 42.92 17.44
CA TRP A 560 -2.98 44.32 17.55
C TRP A 560 -3.53 44.71 18.94
N TYR A 561 -4.52 43.97 19.45
CA TYR A 561 -5.10 44.25 20.75
C TYR A 561 -4.14 43.94 21.91
N LEU A 562 -3.28 42.94 21.76
CA LEU A 562 -2.21 42.68 22.70
C LEU A 562 -1.23 43.85 22.79
N LYS A 563 -0.80 44.38 21.64
CA LYS A 563 0.11 45.54 21.53
C LYS A 563 -0.51 46.79 22.12
N THR A 564 -1.81 47.01 21.93
CA THR A 564 -2.55 48.16 22.46
C THR A 564 -3.04 47.94 23.90
N LYS A 565 -2.67 46.82 24.53
CA LYS A 565 -3.04 46.44 25.92
C LYS A 565 -4.55 46.28 26.16
N ASP A 566 -5.36 46.10 25.10
CA ASP A 566 -6.76 45.68 25.24
C ASP A 566 -6.82 44.14 25.36
N TYR A 567 -6.39 43.63 26.53
CA TYR A 567 -6.27 42.18 26.78
C TYR A 567 -7.61 41.45 26.67
N LYS A 568 -8.75 42.13 26.93
CA LYS A 568 -10.07 41.50 26.78
C LYS A 568 -10.37 41.17 25.33
N LYS A 569 -10.14 42.13 24.41
CA LYS A 569 -10.31 41.88 22.98
C LYS A 569 -9.23 40.93 22.45
N ALA A 570 -8.00 41.02 22.91
CA ALA A 570 -6.95 40.09 22.57
C ALA A 570 -7.37 38.63 22.91
N LYS A 571 -7.92 38.42 24.12
CA LYS A 571 -8.43 37.09 24.52
C LYS A 571 -9.59 36.61 23.63
N TYR A 572 -10.50 37.50 23.27
CA TYR A 572 -11.58 37.13 22.36
C TYR A 572 -11.07 36.62 21.02
N TYR A 573 -10.16 37.35 20.36
CA TYR A 573 -9.65 36.95 19.05
C TYR A 573 -8.74 35.70 19.14
N LEU A 574 -7.89 35.60 20.15
CA LEU A 574 -7.09 34.37 20.37
C LEU A 574 -7.96 33.16 20.63
N GLY A 575 -9.07 33.30 21.37
CA GLY A 575 -10.06 32.26 21.56
C GLY A 575 -10.69 31.75 20.26
N GLN A 576 -10.96 32.70 19.31
CA GLN A 576 -11.44 32.31 17.97
C GLN A 576 -10.38 31.53 17.17
N VAL A 577 -9.10 31.95 17.23
CA VAL A 577 -8.00 31.24 16.59
C VAL A 577 -7.85 29.84 17.20
N LEU A 578 -7.89 29.73 18.53
CA LEU A 578 -7.77 28.47 19.26
C LEU A 578 -8.94 27.52 18.94
N ALA A 579 -10.14 28.04 18.77
CA ALA A 579 -11.30 27.24 18.34
C ALA A 579 -11.14 26.64 16.93
N LEU A 580 -10.31 27.26 16.07
CA LEU A 580 -9.97 26.75 14.75
C LEU A 580 -8.84 25.69 14.78
N ASP A 581 -8.00 25.71 15.83
CA ASP A 581 -6.83 24.85 15.96
C ASP A 581 -6.58 24.52 17.45
N PRO A 582 -7.48 23.72 18.09
CA PRO A 582 -7.47 23.51 19.54
C PRO A 582 -6.30 22.66 20.04
N SER A 583 -5.63 21.96 19.16
CA SER A 583 -4.47 21.11 19.49
C SER A 583 -3.14 21.86 19.42
N ASN A 584 -3.12 23.10 18.98
CA ASN A 584 -1.92 23.90 18.81
C ASN A 584 -1.36 24.38 20.16
N LYS A 585 -0.32 23.72 20.63
CA LYS A 585 0.31 24.01 21.93
C LYS A 585 0.77 25.45 22.07
N ASN A 586 1.24 26.08 20.98
CA ASN A 586 1.69 27.47 21.02
C ASN A 586 0.51 28.41 21.28
N LEU A 587 -0.65 28.16 20.65
CA LEU A 587 -1.85 28.95 20.88
C LEU A 587 -2.40 28.75 22.31
N VAL A 588 -2.33 27.53 22.83
CA VAL A 588 -2.70 27.23 24.22
C VAL A 588 -1.79 28.01 25.18
N ASN A 589 -0.48 27.95 24.99
CA ASN A 589 0.48 28.70 25.81
C ASN A 589 0.27 30.22 25.73
N LEU A 590 -0.05 30.75 24.53
CA LEU A 590 -0.38 32.17 24.38
C LEU A 590 -1.65 32.55 25.17
N SER A 591 -2.66 31.68 25.16
CA SER A 591 -3.90 31.88 25.92
C SER A 591 -3.64 31.89 27.43
N GLU A 592 -2.87 30.93 27.94
CA GLU A 592 -2.50 30.88 29.36
C GLU A 592 -1.69 32.10 29.81
N ASN A 593 -0.78 32.58 28.95
CA ASN A 593 -0.01 33.78 29.25
C ASN A 593 -0.89 35.04 29.26
N LEU A 594 -1.88 35.10 28.36
CA LEU A 594 -2.82 36.20 28.32
C LEU A 594 -3.76 36.20 29.52
N ASP A 595 -4.12 35.02 30.03
CA ASP A 595 -4.93 34.89 31.26
C ASP A 595 -4.21 35.43 32.50
N LYS A 596 -2.88 35.26 32.57
CA LYS A 596 -2.05 35.88 33.62
C LYS A 596 -2.07 37.38 33.55
N LEU A 597 -1.92 37.95 32.33
CA LEU A 597 -1.98 39.42 32.11
C LEU A 597 -3.36 40.04 32.38
N LEU A 598 -4.42 39.24 32.43
CA LEU A 598 -5.78 39.68 32.77
C LEU A 598 -6.08 39.55 34.27
N ALA A 599 -5.30 38.76 34.99
CA ALA A 599 -5.43 38.55 36.42
C ALA A 599 -4.65 39.61 37.26
N ASP A 600 -3.58 40.14 36.66
CA ASP A 600 -2.79 41.27 37.18
C ASP A 600 -3.50 42.59 36.85
#